data_5874f308a5b01b6edc862d1580fa0f18
#
_entry.id   5874f308a5b01b6edc862d1580fa0f18
#
_cell.length_a   1.000
_cell.length_b   1.000
_cell.length_c   1.000
_cell.angle_alpha   90.00
_cell.angle_beta   90.00
_cell.angle_gamma   90.00
#
_symmetry.space_group_name_H-M   'P 1'
#
loop_
_entity.id
_entity.type
_entity.pdbx_description
1 polymer ?
#
loop_
_entity_poly.entity_id
_entity_poly.type
_entity_poly.pdbx_seq_one_letter_code
_entity_poly.pdbx_strand_id
1 'polypeptide(L)'
;MGGIPPGLWVALLDDARSRARVHEKVYRRGPGQCHYWLGALTSSGHGRVRLRVRAASAPHPASVVVAADVYLYQESRGLLRPLPDGAYPLVRHRCGEPSCLNPIHLAGGTAGGSAAGAIAAGSMTGQAADIRGAQGRAMAIRDAIVGAIAAGATPGEIAVAIEAAAVAGIPAVQMALPFPGGTDLLPGHCRADTGVAAAAASLVVILAGQGELF
;
A
#
# COMPACT_ATOMS: atom_id res chain seq x y z
N MET A 1 -14.95 14.15 -13.20
CA MET A 1 -15.17 14.34 -11.75
C MET A 1 -14.34 15.51 -11.32
N GLY A 2 -14.95 16.60 -10.79
CA GLY A 2 -14.22 17.77 -10.32
C GLY A 2 -13.32 17.39 -9.15
N GLY A 3 -12.04 17.75 -9.23
CA GLY A 3 -11.09 17.54 -8.14
C GLY A 3 -11.47 18.35 -6.90
N ILE A 4 -10.94 17.97 -5.74
CA ILE A 4 -11.09 18.73 -4.50
C ILE A 4 -10.35 20.08 -4.66
N PRO A 5 -11.02 21.23 -4.44
CA PRO A 5 -10.39 22.52 -4.57
C PRO A 5 -9.18 22.70 -3.64
N PRO A 6 -8.13 23.44 -4.03
CA PRO A 6 -6.94 23.65 -3.20
C PRO A 6 -7.25 24.20 -1.80
N GLY A 7 -8.17 25.17 -1.68
CA GLY A 7 -8.56 25.72 -0.38
C GLY A 7 -9.21 24.68 0.54
N LEU A 8 -9.92 23.70 0.00
CA LEU A 8 -10.48 22.62 0.79
C LEU A 8 -9.41 21.60 1.20
N TRP A 9 -8.39 21.38 0.36
CA TRP A 9 -7.21 20.58 0.75
C TRP A 9 -6.45 21.22 1.90
N VAL A 10 -6.21 22.54 1.86
CA VAL A 10 -5.59 23.24 3.01
C VAL A 10 -6.39 23.00 4.27
N ALA A 11 -7.71 23.23 4.23
CA ALA A 11 -8.56 23.03 5.39
C ALA A 11 -8.55 21.57 5.91
N LEU A 12 -8.47 20.58 5.02
CA LEU A 12 -8.38 19.15 5.40
C LEU A 12 -7.06 18.81 6.07
N LEU A 13 -5.95 19.37 5.58
CA LEU A 13 -4.61 19.10 6.12
C LEU A 13 -4.35 19.84 7.43
N ASP A 14 -4.97 21.00 7.64
CA ASP A 14 -4.89 21.78 8.88
C ASP A 14 -5.83 21.25 9.98
N ASP A 15 -6.90 20.53 9.60
CA ASP A 15 -7.88 20.02 10.56
C ASP A 15 -7.34 18.82 11.35
N ALA A 16 -7.13 19.02 12.66
CA ALA A 16 -6.60 17.99 13.56
C ALA A 16 -7.46 16.72 13.60
N ARG A 17 -8.79 16.85 13.45
CA ARG A 17 -9.70 15.69 13.44
C ARG A 17 -9.57 14.86 12.18
N SER A 18 -9.42 15.52 11.03
CA SER A 18 -9.15 14.86 9.76
C SER A 18 -7.83 14.11 9.81
N ARG A 19 -6.78 14.75 10.33
CA ARG A 19 -5.46 14.15 10.51
C ARG A 19 -5.54 12.92 11.42
N ALA A 20 -6.11 13.04 12.61
CA ALA A 20 -6.26 11.92 13.54
C ALA A 20 -7.02 10.75 12.89
N ARG A 21 -8.14 11.03 12.20
CA ARG A 21 -8.96 10.02 11.53
C ARG A 21 -8.22 9.27 10.40
N VAL A 22 -7.30 9.92 9.72
CA VAL A 22 -6.45 9.25 8.72
C VAL A 22 -5.38 8.42 9.42
N HIS A 23 -4.65 9.02 10.36
CA HIS A 23 -3.52 8.38 11.02
C HIS A 23 -3.91 7.17 11.90
N GLU A 24 -5.08 7.15 12.52
CA GLU A 24 -5.59 6.00 13.30
C GLU A 24 -5.82 4.74 12.45
N LYS A 25 -5.96 4.91 11.12
CA LYS A 25 -6.19 3.81 10.17
C LYS A 25 -4.92 3.37 9.44
N VAL A 26 -3.77 3.85 9.86
CA VAL A 26 -2.48 3.47 9.26
C VAL A 26 -1.73 2.54 10.19
N TYR A 27 -1.57 1.29 9.79
CA TYR A 27 -0.64 0.39 10.45
C TYR A 27 0.79 0.71 9.99
N ARG A 28 1.60 1.22 10.93
CA ARG A 28 2.98 1.62 10.66
C ARG A 28 3.93 0.48 10.97
N ARG A 29 4.90 0.32 10.07
CA ARG A 29 6.05 -0.58 10.23
C ARG A 29 7.34 0.24 10.27
N GLY A 30 8.47 -0.44 10.16
CA GLY A 30 9.77 0.23 10.09
C GLY A 30 9.87 1.25 8.94
N PRO A 31 10.81 2.21 9.00
CA PRO A 31 10.85 3.37 8.10
C PRO A 31 10.95 3.01 6.61
N GLY A 32 11.64 1.91 6.27
CA GLY A 32 11.76 1.42 4.89
C GLY A 32 10.69 0.43 4.46
N GLN A 33 9.71 0.13 5.31
CA GLN A 33 8.66 -0.87 5.04
C GLN A 33 7.35 -0.22 4.63
N CYS A 34 6.47 -0.98 3.96
CA CYS A 34 5.12 -0.51 3.67
C CYS A 34 4.33 -0.25 4.96
N HIS A 35 3.65 0.88 5.02
CA HIS A 35 2.63 1.18 6.01
C HIS A 35 1.28 0.86 5.38
N TYR A 36 0.43 0.11 6.05
CA TYR A 36 -0.79 -0.40 5.43
C TYR A 36 -2.04 0.33 5.89
N TRP A 37 -2.95 0.59 4.95
CA TRP A 37 -4.25 1.16 5.24
C TRP A 37 -5.21 0.11 5.81
N LEU A 38 -5.80 0.41 6.97
CA LEU A 38 -6.76 -0.47 7.65
C LEU A 38 -8.23 -0.08 7.42
N GLY A 39 -8.48 1.00 6.69
CA GLY A 39 -9.83 1.49 6.40
C GLY A 39 -10.44 0.90 5.12
N ALA A 40 -11.43 1.61 4.57
CA ALA A 40 -12.08 1.22 3.32
C ALA A 40 -11.13 1.29 2.12
N LEU A 41 -11.26 0.33 1.21
CA LEU A 41 -10.44 0.18 0.01
C LEU A 41 -11.28 0.42 -1.25
N THR A 42 -10.65 0.87 -2.33
CA THR A 42 -11.20 0.93 -3.68
C THR A 42 -11.05 -0.42 -4.38
N SER A 43 -11.71 -0.61 -5.53
CA SER A 43 -11.51 -1.78 -6.41
C SER A 43 -10.07 -1.93 -6.92
N SER A 44 -9.29 -0.84 -6.93
CA SER A 44 -7.86 -0.85 -7.28
C SER A 44 -6.94 -1.01 -6.07
N GLY A 45 -7.46 -1.33 -4.87
CA GLY A 45 -6.67 -1.59 -3.67
C GLY A 45 -6.20 -0.34 -2.90
N HIS A 46 -6.49 0.87 -3.38
CA HIS A 46 -6.11 2.10 -2.70
C HIS A 46 -7.01 2.41 -1.50
N GLY A 47 -6.43 2.99 -0.46
CA GLY A 47 -7.16 3.48 0.70
C GLY A 47 -8.06 4.66 0.37
N ARG A 48 -9.27 4.68 0.95
CA ARG A 48 -10.15 5.86 0.90
C ARG A 48 -10.72 6.17 2.26
N VAL A 49 -10.94 7.47 2.51
CA VAL A 49 -11.52 7.95 3.76
C VAL A 49 -12.50 9.08 3.50
N ARG A 50 -13.61 9.07 4.24
CA ARG A 50 -14.54 10.18 4.26
C ARG A 50 -14.16 11.13 5.38
N LEU A 51 -13.91 12.38 5.02
CA LEU A 51 -13.56 13.45 5.93
C LEU A 51 -14.64 14.53 5.92
N ARG A 52 -14.78 15.22 7.05
CA ARG A 52 -15.65 16.38 7.20
C ARG A 52 -14.82 17.53 7.70
N VAL A 53 -14.84 18.63 6.99
CA VAL A 53 -14.09 19.83 7.33
C VAL A 53 -14.94 21.07 7.05
N ARG A 54 -14.74 22.09 7.87
CA ARG A 54 -15.31 23.42 7.63
C ARG A 54 -14.25 24.28 6.94
N ALA A 55 -14.47 24.59 5.67
CA ALA A 55 -13.65 25.60 5.00
C ALA A 55 -14.10 27.00 5.46
N ALA A 56 -13.17 27.92 5.61
CA ALA A 56 -13.45 29.27 6.09
C ALA A 56 -14.49 30.03 5.22
N SER A 57 -14.53 29.74 3.94
CA SER A 57 -15.46 30.35 2.96
C SER A 57 -16.78 29.62 2.81
N ALA A 58 -17.01 28.48 3.51
CA ALA A 58 -18.20 27.66 3.32
C ALA A 58 -19.20 27.81 4.49
N PRO A 59 -20.49 28.02 4.23
CA PRO A 59 -21.51 28.15 5.28
C PRO A 59 -21.72 26.84 6.07
N HIS A 60 -21.48 25.72 5.43
CA HIS A 60 -21.63 24.37 6.04
C HIS A 60 -20.37 23.52 5.89
N PRO A 61 -20.15 22.56 6.83
CA PRO A 61 -19.05 21.60 6.70
C PRO A 61 -19.16 20.79 5.41
N ALA A 62 -18.08 20.72 4.66
CA ALA A 62 -17.98 19.86 3.49
C ALA A 62 -17.70 18.40 3.93
N SER A 63 -18.37 17.46 3.26
CA SER A 63 -18.09 16.02 3.41
C SER A 63 -17.48 15.53 2.09
N VAL A 64 -16.22 15.11 2.15
CA VAL A 64 -15.49 14.66 0.97
C VAL A 64 -14.89 13.26 1.19
N VAL A 65 -14.78 12.51 0.11
CA VAL A 65 -14.03 11.24 0.11
C VAL A 65 -12.70 11.51 -0.57
N VAL A 66 -11.62 11.24 0.15
CA VAL A 66 -10.24 11.41 -0.34
C VAL A 66 -9.53 10.07 -0.42
N ALA A 67 -8.58 9.96 -1.34
CA ALA A 67 -7.63 8.85 -1.37
C ALA A 67 -6.61 9.05 -0.23
N ALA A 68 -6.36 8.01 0.54
CA ALA A 68 -5.53 8.09 1.74
C ALA A 68 -4.05 8.34 1.39
N ASP A 69 -3.58 7.77 0.29
CA ASP A 69 -2.24 7.99 -0.27
C ASP A 69 -2.03 9.45 -0.72
N VAL A 70 -3.02 10.04 -1.40
CA VAL A 70 -2.99 11.46 -1.79
C VAL A 70 -2.98 12.37 -0.58
N TYR A 71 -3.76 12.03 0.47
CA TYR A 71 -3.78 12.80 1.72
C TYR A 71 -2.39 12.79 2.38
N LEU A 72 -1.81 11.62 2.62
CA LEU A 72 -0.50 11.49 3.29
C LEU A 72 0.66 12.00 2.45
N TYR A 73 0.57 11.88 1.12
CA TYR A 73 1.54 12.50 0.24
C TYR A 73 1.54 14.02 0.41
N GLN A 74 0.36 14.67 0.36
CA GLN A 74 0.26 16.13 0.50
C GLN A 74 0.59 16.60 1.92
N GLU A 75 0.26 15.84 2.95
CA GLU A 75 0.65 16.14 4.32
C GLU A 75 2.19 16.16 4.48
N SER A 76 2.89 15.24 3.83
CA SER A 76 4.34 15.08 3.95
C SER A 76 5.16 15.93 2.96
N ARG A 77 4.60 16.28 1.80
CA ARG A 77 5.32 16.95 0.69
C ARG A 77 4.74 18.29 0.29
N GLY A 78 3.61 18.67 0.89
CA GLY A 78 2.83 19.85 0.51
C GLY A 78 1.82 19.58 -0.60
N LEU A 79 1.01 20.59 -0.89
CA LEU A 79 -0.10 20.49 -1.84
C LEU A 79 0.38 20.13 -3.25
N LEU A 80 -0.31 19.20 -3.87
CA LEU A 80 -0.17 18.92 -5.30
C LEU A 80 -0.61 20.17 -6.10
N ARG A 81 0.28 20.63 -6.97
CA ARG A 81 0.00 21.75 -7.87
C ARG A 81 -0.39 21.22 -9.25
N PRO A 82 -1.29 21.90 -9.95
CA PRO A 82 -1.59 21.57 -11.34
C PRO A 82 -0.31 21.56 -12.18
N LEU A 83 -0.25 20.66 -13.14
CA LEU A 83 0.77 20.63 -14.18
C LEU A 83 0.54 21.80 -15.18
N PRO A 84 1.51 22.12 -16.07
CA PRO A 84 1.37 23.18 -17.05
C PRO A 84 0.14 23.05 -17.96
N ASP A 85 -0.34 21.84 -18.20
CA ASP A 85 -1.55 21.51 -18.96
C ASP A 85 -2.85 21.61 -18.13
N GLY A 86 -2.76 22.02 -16.86
CA GLY A 86 -3.87 22.13 -15.94
C GLY A 86 -4.29 20.80 -15.28
N ALA A 87 -3.70 19.69 -15.66
CA ALA A 87 -3.95 18.39 -15.00
C ALA A 87 -3.30 18.34 -13.61
N TYR A 88 -3.89 17.57 -12.70
CA TYR A 88 -3.24 17.30 -11.41
C TYR A 88 -2.34 16.07 -11.52
N PRO A 89 -1.14 16.11 -10.90
CA PRO A 89 -0.27 14.96 -10.85
C PRO A 89 -0.94 13.81 -10.07
N LEU A 90 -0.66 12.59 -10.48
CA LEU A 90 -1.09 11.39 -9.78
C LEU A 90 -0.08 11.05 -8.68
N VAL A 91 -0.56 10.55 -7.55
CA VAL A 91 0.28 9.89 -6.56
C VAL A 91 0.42 8.42 -6.95
N ARG A 92 1.66 7.94 -7.01
CA ARG A 92 2.00 6.55 -7.36
C ARG A 92 2.83 5.91 -6.27
N HIS A 93 2.74 4.58 -6.19
CA HIS A 93 3.48 3.76 -5.25
C HIS A 93 4.77 3.23 -5.89
N ARG A 94 5.94 3.62 -5.37
CA ARG A 94 7.24 3.09 -5.82
C ARG A 94 7.42 1.63 -5.45
N CYS A 95 6.82 1.20 -4.34
CA CYS A 95 6.82 -0.19 -3.89
C CYS A 95 5.79 -1.06 -4.63
N GLY A 96 4.94 -0.47 -5.47
CA GLY A 96 3.88 -1.16 -6.19
C GLY A 96 2.67 -1.58 -5.33
N GLU A 97 2.68 -1.48 -4.01
CA GLU A 97 1.57 -1.87 -3.13
C GLU A 97 0.53 -0.73 -3.02
N PRO A 98 -0.68 -0.87 -3.59
CA PRO A 98 -1.68 0.21 -3.62
C PRO A 98 -2.18 0.64 -2.26
N SER A 99 -2.17 -0.26 -1.27
CA SER A 99 -2.59 0.02 0.11
C SER A 99 -1.48 0.63 0.97
N CYS A 100 -0.27 0.79 0.41
CA CYS A 100 0.86 1.36 1.13
C CYS A 100 0.72 2.88 1.29
N LEU A 101 0.95 3.34 2.50
CA LEU A 101 0.86 4.75 2.88
C LEU A 101 2.16 5.31 3.46
N ASN A 102 3.28 4.61 3.26
CA ASN A 102 4.58 5.14 3.67
C ASN A 102 4.98 6.31 2.74
N PRO A 103 5.17 7.53 3.25
CA PRO A 103 5.47 8.70 2.41
C PRO A 103 6.73 8.56 1.55
N ILE A 104 7.72 7.77 1.96
CA ILE A 104 8.93 7.53 1.14
C ILE A 104 8.64 6.61 -0.06
N HIS A 105 7.58 5.81 -0.01
CA HIS A 105 7.13 4.97 -1.11
C HIS A 105 6.18 5.70 -2.08
N LEU A 106 5.71 6.91 -1.71
CA LEU A 106 4.82 7.71 -2.55
C LEU A 106 5.60 8.70 -3.40
N ALA A 107 5.21 8.86 -4.65
CA ALA A 107 5.79 9.84 -5.57
C ALA A 107 4.69 10.50 -6.41
N GLY A 108 4.80 11.82 -6.60
CA GLY A 108 3.99 12.53 -7.59
C GLY A 108 4.50 12.26 -9.01
N GLY A 109 3.61 12.18 -9.98
CA GLY A 109 3.97 11.98 -11.37
C GLY A 109 2.80 12.12 -12.33
N THR A 110 3.07 12.12 -13.62
CA THR A 110 2.07 12.13 -14.68
C THR A 110 1.51 10.71 -14.92
N ALA A 111 0.35 10.60 -15.55
CA ALA A 111 -0.26 9.31 -15.90
C ALA A 111 0.67 8.44 -16.77
N GLY A 112 1.35 9.02 -17.77
CA GLY A 112 2.31 8.32 -18.62
C GLY A 112 3.55 7.84 -17.87
N GLY A 113 4.06 8.64 -16.91
CA GLY A 113 5.18 8.26 -16.06
C GLY A 113 4.87 7.14 -15.07
N SER A 114 3.59 6.92 -14.74
CA SER A 114 3.17 5.84 -13.84
C SER A 114 3.37 4.46 -14.45
N ALA A 115 3.00 4.25 -15.71
CA ALA A 115 3.17 2.97 -16.39
C ALA A 115 4.66 2.63 -16.59
N ALA A 116 5.45 3.57 -17.11
CA ALA A 116 6.89 3.39 -17.31
C ALA A 116 7.63 3.16 -15.98
N GLY A 117 7.25 3.89 -14.91
CA GLY A 117 7.83 3.73 -13.58
C GLY A 117 7.50 2.39 -12.93
N ALA A 118 6.30 1.85 -13.13
CA ALA A 118 5.91 0.54 -12.63
C ALA A 118 6.70 -0.58 -13.32
N ILE A 119 6.90 -0.48 -14.64
CA ILE A 119 7.70 -1.43 -15.43
C ILE A 119 9.17 -1.38 -15.00
N ALA A 120 9.74 -0.16 -14.89
CA ALA A 120 11.14 0.03 -14.50
C ALA A 120 11.45 -0.41 -13.06
N ALA A 121 10.48 -0.35 -12.16
CA ALA A 121 10.66 -0.81 -10.77
C ALA A 121 10.54 -2.34 -10.60
N GLY A 122 10.31 -3.12 -11.65
CA GLY A 122 10.06 -4.56 -11.55
C GLY A 122 8.79 -4.89 -10.73
N SER A 123 8.00 -3.88 -10.42
CA SER A 123 6.87 -3.94 -9.49
C SER A 123 5.68 -4.75 -10.02
N MET A 124 5.71 -5.12 -11.30
CA MET A 124 4.60 -5.85 -11.93
C MET A 124 4.60 -7.36 -11.67
N THR A 125 5.70 -7.92 -11.12
CA THR A 125 5.81 -9.38 -11.01
C THR A 125 5.02 -9.98 -9.84
N GLY A 126 5.01 -9.37 -8.66
CA GLY A 126 4.35 -9.95 -7.50
C GLY A 126 2.85 -9.60 -7.38
N GLN A 127 2.49 -8.34 -7.64
CA GLN A 127 1.12 -7.85 -7.41
C GLN A 127 0.21 -8.03 -8.62
N ALA A 128 0.75 -7.86 -9.83
CA ALA A 128 0.02 -8.15 -11.07
C ALA A 128 -0.26 -9.65 -11.24
N ALA A 129 0.50 -10.50 -10.54
CA ALA A 129 0.33 -11.94 -10.52
C ALA A 129 -0.65 -12.43 -9.45
N ASP A 130 -1.12 -11.58 -8.55
CA ASP A 130 -2.06 -11.97 -7.51
C ASP A 130 -3.44 -12.24 -8.12
N ILE A 131 -3.89 -13.49 -8.06
CA ILE A 131 -5.17 -13.93 -8.63
C ILE A 131 -6.39 -13.26 -7.97
N ARG A 132 -6.23 -12.68 -6.78
CA ARG A 132 -7.27 -11.94 -6.06
C ARG A 132 -7.43 -10.52 -6.60
N GLY A 133 -6.52 -10.07 -7.47
CA GLY A 133 -6.40 -8.70 -7.91
C GLY A 133 -5.94 -7.74 -6.80
N ALA A 134 -5.73 -6.49 -7.16
CA ALA A 134 -5.19 -5.47 -6.25
C ALA A 134 -6.06 -5.26 -4.99
N GLN A 135 -7.39 -5.24 -5.15
CA GLN A 135 -8.30 -5.10 -4.02
C GLN A 135 -8.26 -6.32 -3.10
N GLY A 136 -8.35 -7.53 -3.66
CA GLY A 136 -8.35 -8.75 -2.88
C GLY A 136 -7.05 -8.96 -2.10
N ARG A 137 -5.90 -8.62 -2.72
CA ARG A 137 -4.61 -8.59 -2.04
C ARG A 137 -4.58 -7.58 -0.89
N ALA A 138 -4.98 -6.34 -1.13
CA ALA A 138 -5.00 -5.30 -0.10
C ALA A 138 -5.95 -5.63 1.06
N MET A 139 -7.11 -6.24 0.76
CA MET A 139 -8.04 -6.74 1.78
C MET A 139 -7.43 -7.86 2.61
N ALA A 140 -6.79 -8.84 1.99
CA ALA A 140 -6.16 -9.96 2.70
C ALA A 140 -5.06 -9.47 3.65
N ILE A 141 -4.21 -8.55 3.22
CA ILE A 141 -3.18 -7.95 4.07
C ILE A 141 -3.81 -7.18 5.24
N ARG A 142 -4.81 -6.33 4.96
CA ARG A 142 -5.53 -5.58 6.00
C ARG A 142 -6.15 -6.52 7.03
N ASP A 143 -6.85 -7.54 6.58
CA ASP A 143 -7.58 -8.46 7.45
C ASP A 143 -6.61 -9.33 8.28
N ALA A 144 -5.46 -9.69 7.73
CA ALA A 144 -4.38 -10.35 8.47
C ALA A 144 -3.83 -9.44 9.58
N ILE A 145 -3.60 -8.16 9.32
CA ILE A 145 -3.14 -7.20 10.34
C ILE A 145 -4.20 -7.05 11.44
N VAL A 146 -5.45 -6.80 11.05
CA VAL A 146 -6.55 -6.57 12.01
C VAL A 146 -6.78 -7.81 12.88
N GLY A 147 -6.77 -9.02 12.26
CA GLY A 147 -6.91 -10.28 12.98
C GLY A 147 -5.78 -10.53 13.97
N ALA A 148 -4.52 -10.30 13.55
CA ALA A 148 -3.36 -10.48 14.40
C ALA A 148 -3.36 -9.48 15.58
N ILE A 149 -3.71 -8.21 15.34
CA ILE A 149 -3.87 -7.20 16.42
C ILE A 149 -4.95 -7.63 17.41
N ALA A 150 -6.11 -8.08 16.92
CA ALA A 150 -7.20 -8.53 17.76
C ALA A 150 -6.83 -9.78 18.60
N ALA A 151 -5.93 -10.63 18.10
CA ALA A 151 -5.38 -11.78 18.81
C ALA A 151 -4.26 -11.42 19.80
N GLY A 152 -3.87 -10.14 19.90
CA GLY A 152 -2.77 -9.70 20.78
C GLY A 152 -1.38 -10.09 20.28
N ALA A 153 -1.22 -10.30 18.97
CA ALA A 153 0.04 -10.69 18.36
C ALA A 153 1.13 -9.62 18.50
N THR A 154 2.36 -10.05 18.63
CA THR A 154 3.54 -9.20 18.64
C THR A 154 3.77 -8.55 17.26
N PRO A 155 4.55 -7.45 17.18
CA PRO A 155 4.90 -6.86 15.89
C PRO A 155 5.59 -7.83 14.91
N GLY A 156 6.36 -8.79 15.42
CA GLY A 156 6.99 -9.83 14.61
C GLY A 156 5.97 -10.81 14.01
N GLU A 157 5.03 -11.27 14.81
CA GLU A 157 3.94 -12.16 14.35
C GLU A 157 3.02 -11.45 13.34
N ILE A 158 2.73 -10.17 13.56
CA ILE A 158 1.97 -9.36 12.57
C ILE A 158 2.76 -9.26 11.26
N ALA A 159 4.08 -9.09 11.31
CA ALA A 159 4.92 -9.05 10.11
C ALA A 159 4.85 -10.38 9.34
N VAL A 160 4.91 -11.51 10.02
CA VAL A 160 4.74 -12.84 9.41
C VAL A 160 3.36 -12.99 8.77
N ALA A 161 2.30 -12.57 9.45
CA ALA A 161 0.94 -12.61 8.92
C ALA A 161 0.78 -11.76 7.64
N ILE A 162 1.40 -10.58 7.59
CA ILE A 162 1.42 -9.72 6.41
C ILE A 162 2.09 -10.43 5.23
N GLU A 163 3.28 -10.99 5.43
CA GLU A 163 4.03 -11.67 4.37
C GLU A 163 3.25 -12.92 3.86
N ALA A 164 2.69 -13.70 4.76
CA ALA A 164 1.84 -14.83 4.40
C ALA A 164 0.63 -14.39 3.56
N ALA A 165 -0.07 -13.33 3.98
CA ALA A 165 -1.20 -12.76 3.22
C ALA A 165 -0.77 -12.21 1.86
N ALA A 166 0.42 -11.62 1.77
CA ALA A 166 0.95 -11.04 0.54
C ALA A 166 1.29 -12.11 -0.51
N VAL A 167 1.78 -13.29 -0.11
CA VAL A 167 2.16 -14.35 -1.04
C VAL A 167 1.03 -15.33 -1.37
N ALA A 168 0.02 -15.44 -0.51
CA ALA A 168 -1.05 -16.44 -0.64
C ALA A 168 -1.88 -16.33 -1.95
N GLY A 169 -1.89 -15.17 -2.60
CA GLY A 169 -2.58 -14.96 -3.88
C GLY A 169 -1.70 -15.14 -5.11
N ILE A 170 -0.41 -15.43 -4.93
CA ILE A 170 0.54 -15.59 -6.05
C ILE A 170 0.61 -17.08 -6.40
N PRO A 171 0.25 -17.50 -7.63
CA PRO A 171 0.33 -18.89 -8.02
C PRO A 171 1.75 -19.45 -7.93
N ALA A 172 1.92 -20.62 -7.32
CA ALA A 172 3.22 -21.28 -7.16
C ALA A 172 3.97 -21.51 -8.49
N VAL A 173 3.22 -21.70 -9.57
CA VAL A 173 3.77 -21.90 -10.94
C VAL A 173 4.56 -20.67 -11.42
N GLN A 174 4.16 -19.46 -11.02
CA GLN A 174 4.89 -18.23 -11.40
C GLN A 174 6.19 -18.03 -10.59
N MET A 175 6.34 -18.71 -9.48
CA MET A 175 7.59 -18.68 -8.69
C MET A 175 8.64 -19.66 -9.22
N ALA A 176 8.26 -20.60 -10.08
CA ALA A 176 9.09 -21.73 -10.50
C ALA A 176 9.57 -21.67 -11.96
N LEU A 177 9.21 -20.65 -12.76
CA LEU A 177 9.70 -20.55 -14.13
C LEU A 177 11.09 -19.89 -14.14
N PRO A 178 12.19 -20.66 -14.27
CA PRO A 178 13.46 -20.08 -14.65
C PRO A 178 13.28 -19.60 -16.12
N PHE A 179 13.45 -18.32 -16.36
CA PHE A 179 13.59 -17.82 -17.73
C PHE A 179 14.85 -18.46 -18.32
N PRO A 180 14.75 -19.33 -19.33
CA PRO A 180 15.94 -19.85 -19.99
C PRO A 180 16.60 -18.68 -20.75
N GLY A 181 17.71 -18.19 -20.23
CA GLY A 181 18.58 -17.23 -20.92
C GLY A 181 18.76 -15.84 -20.33
N GLY A 182 18.38 -15.58 -19.08
CA GLY A 182 18.49 -14.24 -18.49
C GLY A 182 19.44 -14.16 -17.28
N THR A 183 20.72 -14.47 -17.43
CA THR A 183 21.68 -14.37 -16.31
C THR A 183 22.29 -12.98 -16.11
N ASP A 184 21.97 -11.95 -16.93
CA ASP A 184 22.77 -10.71 -16.89
C ASP A 184 22.03 -9.37 -16.93
N LEU A 185 20.75 -9.28 -16.55
CA LEU A 185 20.07 -7.99 -16.48
C LEU A 185 19.27 -7.80 -15.18
N LEU A 186 19.96 -7.76 -14.05
CA LEU A 186 19.40 -7.22 -12.81
C LEU A 186 20.24 -6.04 -12.31
N PRO A 187 19.88 -4.78 -12.63
CA PRO A 187 20.39 -3.64 -11.89
C PRO A 187 19.53 -3.41 -10.64
N GLY A 188 20.17 -3.52 -9.49
CA GLY A 188 19.77 -2.82 -8.26
C GLY A 188 18.55 -3.35 -7.54
N HIS A 189 18.63 -4.52 -6.96
CA HIS A 189 17.76 -4.93 -5.86
C HIS A 189 18.07 -4.06 -4.64
N CYS A 190 17.05 -3.43 -4.06
CA CYS A 190 17.09 -3.11 -2.64
C CYS A 190 17.40 -4.44 -1.94
N ARG A 191 18.60 -4.58 -1.41
CA ARG A 191 18.96 -5.71 -0.54
C ARG A 191 17.98 -5.70 0.63
N ALA A 192 17.03 -6.62 0.59
CA ALA A 192 16.38 -7.08 1.81
C ALA A 192 17.45 -7.80 2.60
N ASP A 193 17.70 -7.37 3.83
CA ASP A 193 18.59 -8.04 4.76
C ASP A 193 18.25 -9.53 4.82
N THR A 194 19.26 -10.36 4.57
CA THR A 194 19.17 -11.82 4.40
C THR A 194 18.84 -12.59 5.70
N GLY A 195 18.25 -11.93 6.71
CA GLY A 195 17.91 -12.57 7.98
C GLY A 195 16.56 -13.31 8.02
N VAL A 196 15.68 -13.10 7.04
CA VAL A 196 14.29 -13.63 7.12
C VAL A 196 14.06 -14.89 6.26
N ALA A 197 14.94 -15.19 5.32
CA ALA A 197 14.78 -16.36 4.42
C ALA A 197 14.91 -17.71 5.13
N ALA A 198 15.57 -17.78 6.30
CA ALA A 198 15.73 -19.02 7.06
C ALA A 198 14.48 -19.42 7.88
N ALA A 199 13.62 -18.46 8.24
CA ALA A 199 12.43 -18.74 9.04
C ALA A 199 11.25 -19.28 8.22
N ALA A 200 11.16 -18.92 6.93
CA ALA A 200 10.08 -19.38 6.06
C ALA A 200 10.21 -20.86 5.68
N ALA A 201 11.44 -21.35 5.56
CA ALA A 201 11.67 -22.76 5.23
C ALA A 201 11.31 -23.74 6.37
N SER A 202 11.42 -23.31 7.63
CA SER A 202 11.10 -24.16 8.79
C SER A 202 9.58 -24.28 9.03
N LEU A 203 8.76 -23.33 8.61
CA LEU A 203 7.32 -23.37 8.84
C LEU A 203 6.59 -24.35 7.92
N VAL A 204 7.13 -24.60 6.72
CA VAL A 204 6.53 -25.55 5.76
C VAL A 204 6.68 -27.00 6.22
N VAL A 205 7.73 -27.32 7.00
CA VAL A 205 7.98 -28.69 7.49
C VAL A 205 7.05 -29.04 8.67
N ILE A 206 6.60 -28.05 9.46
CA ILE A 206 5.76 -28.31 10.65
C ILE A 206 4.30 -28.58 10.27
N LEU A 207 3.81 -28.05 9.13
CA LEU A 207 2.43 -28.28 8.69
C LEU A 207 2.24 -29.60 7.92
N ALA A 208 3.32 -30.26 7.47
CA ALA A 208 3.25 -31.54 6.79
C ALA A 208 3.25 -32.77 7.74
N GLY A 209 3.42 -32.55 9.04
CA GLY A 209 3.61 -33.63 10.03
C GLY A 209 2.40 -33.95 10.91
N GLN A 210 1.21 -33.38 10.70
CA GLN A 210 0.01 -33.63 11.52
C GLN A 210 -1.17 -34.16 10.71
N GLY A 211 -0.95 -35.07 9.83
CA GLY A 211 -1.98 -35.75 9.05
C GLY A 211 -1.89 -37.25 9.10
N GLU A 212 -1.81 -37.84 10.28
CA GLU A 212 -2.19 -39.23 10.53
C GLU A 212 -2.28 -39.48 12.04
N LEU A 213 -3.50 -39.59 12.53
CA LEU A 213 -3.90 -40.54 13.57
C LEU A 213 -5.39 -40.34 13.93
N PHE A 214 -6.17 -41.36 13.52
CA PHE A 214 -7.56 -41.75 13.82
C PHE A 214 -8.65 -41.04 13.03
#